data_ee1dc0f267a4ba382e755bb3fa6c6d52
#
_entry.id   ee1dc0f267a4ba382e755bb3fa6c6d52
#
_cell.length_a   1.000
_cell.length_b   1.000
_cell.length_c   1.000
_cell.angle_alpha   90.00
_cell.angle_beta   90.00
_cell.angle_gamma   90.00
#
_symmetry.space_group_name_H-M   'P 1'
#
loop_
_entity.id
_entity.type
_entity.pdbx_description
1 polymer ?
#
loop_
_entity_poly.entity_id
_entity_poly.type
_entity_poly.pdbx_seq_one_letter_code
_entity_poly.pdbx_strand_id
1 'polypeptide(L)'
;MPGGPPRSVRVPVRMPARPRSAAASVVRLTEATGASPRSWDAAITAAVKASEVKDPVGVEVSRMWADWARGRLARYHVTVRVAYRQTLKAEARR
;
A
#
# COMPACT_ATOMS: atom_id res chain seq x y z
N MET A 1 -1.89 31.39 35.10
CA MET A 1 -1.77 31.13 34.80
C MET A 1 -1.60 30.59 34.26
N PRO A 2 -1.52 30.34 34.13
CA PRO A 2 -1.22 29.85 33.68
C PRO A 2 -1.27 29.27 32.82
N GLY A 3 -1.24 29.10 32.50
CA GLY A 3 -1.21 28.60 31.79
C GLY A 3 -1.08 28.04 31.03
N GLY A 4 -0.93 27.74 30.86
CA GLY A 4 -0.68 27.14 30.20
C GLY A 4 -0.58 26.72 29.42
N PRO A 5 -0.28 26.43 29.09
CA PRO A 5 -0.09 25.88 28.39
C PRO A 5 0.02 25.31 27.63
N PRO A 6 0.18 25.02 27.40
CA PRO A 6 0.40 24.40 26.81
C PRO A 6 0.60 24.08 25.89
N ARG A 7 0.90 24.01 25.74
CA ARG A 7 1.13 23.77 25.02
C ARG A 7 1.33 23.10 24.34
N SER A 8 1.35 22.74 24.23
CA SER A 8 1.53 22.09 23.66
C SER A 8 1.83 21.78 22.84
N VAL A 9 2.01 21.61 22.69
CA VAL A 9 2.36 21.30 22.04
C VAL A 9 2.54 20.87 21.18
N ARG A 10 2.76 20.71 20.82
CA ARG A 10 2.91 20.37 20.05
C ARG A 10 3.67 20.00 19.43
N VAL A 11 3.87 19.46 19.42
CA VAL A 11 4.66 19.03 18.96
C VAL A 11 4.71 18.69 17.80
N PRO A 12 5.22 18.82 17.34
CA PRO A 12 5.31 18.73 16.20
C PRO A 12 5.76 17.60 15.77
N VAL A 13 5.47 17.25 15.31
CA VAL A 13 5.79 16.23 14.87
C VAL A 13 6.54 16.49 13.88
N ARG A 14 7.35 16.45 13.77
CA ARG A 14 8.01 16.72 12.93
C ARG A 14 8.13 15.70 12.16
N MET A 15 7.92 15.70 11.29
CA MET A 15 8.07 14.81 10.50
C MET A 15 9.38 14.66 10.27
N PRO A 16 9.80 13.65 10.12
CA PRO A 16 11.13 13.41 9.92
C PRO A 16 11.47 13.97 8.66
N ALA A 17 12.54 14.39 8.62
CA ALA A 17 12.88 14.99 7.46
C ALA A 17 12.98 13.97 6.49
N ARG A 18 12.64 14.15 5.38
CA ARG A 18 12.76 13.26 4.51
C ARG A 18 14.06 13.29 4.03
N PRO A 19 14.61 12.28 3.66
CA PRO A 19 15.92 12.23 3.20
C PRO A 19 15.98 12.99 1.96
N ARG A 20 16.91 13.76 1.83
CA ARG A 20 16.95 14.51 0.74
C ARG A 20 17.21 13.70 -0.41
N SER A 21 17.88 12.66 -0.33
CA SER A 21 18.15 11.89 -1.46
C SER A 21 16.94 11.29 -1.98
N ALA A 22 15.96 11.21 -1.20
CA ALA A 22 14.81 10.56 -1.65
C ALA A 22 14.10 11.35 -2.66
N ALA A 23 14.52 12.50 -2.90
CA ALA A 23 13.82 13.26 -3.85
C ALA A 23 13.73 12.59 -5.17
N ALA A 24 14.56 11.63 -5.42
CA ALA A 24 14.55 11.03 -6.70
C ALA A 24 13.59 9.86 -6.79
N SER A 25 12.82 9.58 -5.81
CA SER A 25 11.94 8.46 -5.93
C SER A 25 10.55 8.82 -5.49
N VAL A 26 9.59 8.15 -6.01
CA VAL A 26 8.23 8.34 -5.61
C VAL A 26 7.61 7.00 -5.43
N VAL A 27 6.58 6.94 -4.64
CA VAL A 27 5.86 5.71 -4.42
C VAL A 27 4.64 5.76 -5.32
N ARG A 28 4.49 4.74 -6.11
CA ARG A 28 3.34 4.67 -6.99
C ARG A 28 2.45 3.53 -6.57
N LEU A 29 1.20 3.62 -6.93
CA LEU A 29 0.26 2.58 -6.60
C LEU A 29 -0.39 2.09 -7.88
N THR A 30 -0.55 0.80 -7.98
CA THR A 30 -1.25 0.26 -9.12
C THR A 30 -2.27 -0.72 -8.58
N GLU A 31 -3.44 -0.75 -9.18
CA GLU A 31 -4.51 -1.58 -8.68
C GLU A 31 -4.54 -2.91 -9.38
N ALA A 32 -4.84 -3.95 -8.66
CA ALA A 32 -4.92 -5.28 -9.24
C ALA A 32 -5.95 -6.10 -8.48
N THR A 33 -6.48 -7.10 -9.14
CA THR A 33 -7.48 -7.95 -8.53
C THR A 33 -6.99 -9.38 -8.58
N GLY A 34 -7.27 -10.11 -7.52
CA GLY A 34 -6.89 -11.52 -7.47
C GLY A 34 -7.99 -12.34 -6.85
N ALA A 35 -7.97 -13.62 -7.10
CA ALA A 35 -8.95 -14.51 -6.54
C ALA A 35 -8.32 -15.84 -6.23
N SER A 36 -8.87 -16.55 -5.28
CA SER A 36 -8.35 -17.85 -4.92
C SER A 36 -9.44 -18.64 -4.22
N PRO A 37 -9.54 -19.92 -4.48
CA PRO A 37 -10.48 -20.73 -3.72
C PRO A 37 -9.92 -21.16 -2.39
N ARG A 38 -8.68 -20.84 -2.09
CA ARG A 38 -8.05 -21.30 -0.89
C ARG A 38 -8.07 -20.38 0.30
N SER A 39 -7.77 -19.16 0.12
CA SER A 39 -7.71 -18.26 1.26
C SER A 39 -7.60 -16.83 0.81
N TRP A 40 -7.81 -15.93 1.79
CA TRP A 40 -7.65 -14.52 1.49
C TRP A 40 -6.19 -14.22 1.16
N ASP A 41 -5.28 -14.86 1.87
CA ASP A 41 -3.89 -14.63 1.64
C ASP A 41 -3.48 -15.04 0.24
N ALA A 42 -3.99 -16.18 -0.22
CA ALA A 42 -3.69 -16.62 -1.56
C ALA A 42 -4.28 -15.68 -2.60
N ALA A 43 -5.45 -15.11 -2.31
CA ALA A 43 -6.06 -14.17 -3.23
C ALA A 43 -5.23 -12.90 -3.32
N ILE A 44 -4.72 -12.44 -2.18
CA ILE A 44 -3.90 -11.25 -2.19
C ILE A 44 -2.62 -11.51 -2.95
N THR A 45 -2.01 -12.65 -2.74
CA THR A 45 -0.79 -12.99 -3.46
C THR A 45 -1.04 -13.03 -4.96
N ALA A 46 -2.18 -13.58 -5.35
CA ALA A 46 -2.52 -13.65 -6.76
C ALA A 46 -2.68 -12.24 -7.34
N ALA A 47 -3.28 -11.35 -6.55
CA ALA A 47 -3.47 -9.98 -7.01
C ALA A 47 -2.13 -9.29 -7.20
N VAL A 48 -1.22 -9.48 -6.27
CA VAL A 48 0.08 -8.84 -6.37
C VAL A 48 0.81 -9.36 -7.60
N LYS A 49 0.70 -10.65 -7.87
CA LYS A 49 1.36 -11.18 -9.05
C LYS A 49 0.71 -10.63 -10.31
N ALA A 50 -0.60 -10.46 -10.31
CA ALA A 50 -1.27 -9.93 -11.47
C ALA A 50 -0.87 -8.49 -11.75
N SER A 51 -0.43 -7.77 -10.74
CA SER A 51 -0.03 -6.39 -10.94
C SER A 51 1.27 -6.30 -11.72
N GLU A 52 2.03 -7.39 -11.74
CA GLU A 52 3.30 -7.40 -12.42
C GLU A 52 4.33 -6.44 -11.88
N VAL A 53 4.15 -6.00 -10.66
CA VAL A 53 5.14 -5.16 -10.03
C VAL A 53 6.26 -6.04 -9.54
N LYS A 54 7.48 -5.72 -9.91
CA LYS A 54 8.59 -6.54 -9.55
C LYS A 54 9.00 -6.48 -8.11
N ASP A 55 9.05 -5.32 -7.56
CA ASP A 55 9.51 -5.19 -6.20
C ASP A 55 8.52 -4.41 -5.39
N PRO A 56 7.40 -4.99 -5.04
CA PRO A 56 6.41 -4.23 -4.28
C PRO A 56 6.95 -3.91 -2.91
N VAL A 57 6.67 -2.71 -2.45
CA VAL A 57 7.08 -2.33 -1.11
C VAL A 57 5.89 -2.35 -0.16
N GLY A 58 4.71 -2.51 -0.66
CA GLY A 58 3.56 -2.60 0.20
C GLY A 58 2.33 -2.94 -0.57
N VAL A 59 1.31 -3.39 0.14
CA VAL A 59 0.07 -3.78 -0.49
C VAL A 59 -1.06 -3.29 0.40
N GLU A 60 -2.00 -2.59 -0.19
CA GLU A 60 -3.14 -2.13 0.54
C GLU A 60 -4.35 -2.85 -0.01
N VAL A 61 -5.13 -3.47 0.82
CA VAL A 61 -6.32 -4.16 0.36
C VAL A 61 -7.46 -3.15 0.35
N SER A 62 -8.00 -2.88 -0.81
CA SER A 62 -9.07 -1.90 -0.89
C SER A 62 -10.43 -2.56 -0.92
N ARG A 63 -10.52 -3.83 -1.24
CA ARG A 63 -11.80 -4.48 -1.23
C ARG A 63 -11.63 -5.98 -1.06
N MET A 64 -12.47 -6.58 -0.27
CA MET A 64 -12.45 -8.00 -0.05
C MET A 64 -13.87 -8.50 -0.12
N TRP A 65 -14.09 -9.57 -0.84
CA TRP A 65 -15.41 -10.17 -0.83
C TRP A 65 -15.26 -11.61 -1.30
N ALA A 66 -16.24 -12.39 -1.06
CA ALA A 66 -16.14 -13.80 -1.40
C ALA A 66 -17.47 -14.32 -1.87
N ASP A 67 -17.41 -15.32 -2.73
CA ASP A 67 -18.61 -15.99 -3.16
C ASP A 67 -19.11 -16.84 -2.00
N TRP A 68 -20.40 -16.92 -1.86
CA TRP A 68 -20.99 -17.72 -0.81
C TRP A 68 -21.73 -18.86 -1.48
N ALA A 69 -21.38 -20.08 -1.12
CA ALA A 69 -22.03 -21.24 -1.68
C ALA A 69 -22.04 -22.35 -0.67
N ARG A 70 -23.19 -23.02 -0.61
CA ARG A 70 -23.32 -24.15 0.30
C ARG A 70 -23.00 -23.81 1.74
N GLY A 71 -23.42 -22.64 2.15
CA GLY A 71 -23.27 -22.26 3.54
C GLY A 71 -21.87 -21.83 3.95
N ARG A 72 -21.03 -21.52 3.00
CA ARG A 72 -19.70 -21.08 3.36
C ARG A 72 -19.06 -20.30 2.25
N LEU A 73 -17.90 -19.72 2.54
CA LEU A 73 -17.16 -18.96 1.55
C LEU A 73 -16.57 -19.93 0.55
N ALA A 74 -16.78 -19.68 -0.70
CA ALA A 74 -16.32 -20.58 -1.74
C ALA A 74 -15.11 -20.05 -2.51
N ARG A 75 -15.05 -18.75 -2.72
CA ARG A 75 -13.94 -18.23 -3.48
C ARG A 75 -13.67 -16.85 -2.98
N TYR A 76 -12.43 -16.52 -2.75
CA TYR A 76 -12.02 -15.26 -2.17
C TYR A 76 -11.56 -14.31 -3.23
N HIS A 77 -12.03 -13.09 -3.18
CA HIS A 77 -11.66 -12.09 -4.16
C HIS A 77 -11.13 -10.87 -3.44
N VAL A 78 -10.07 -10.30 -3.94
CA VAL A 78 -9.53 -9.09 -3.34
C VAL A 78 -9.14 -8.12 -4.43
N THR A 79 -9.24 -6.84 -4.13
CA THR A 79 -8.71 -5.81 -4.97
C THR A 79 -7.67 -5.12 -4.12
N VAL A 80 -6.48 -4.98 -4.63
CA VAL A 80 -5.40 -4.39 -3.86
C VAL A 80 -4.77 -3.26 -4.63
N ARG A 81 -4.06 -2.42 -3.91
CA ARG A 81 -3.22 -1.42 -4.52
C ARG A 81 -1.82 -1.79 -4.13
N VAL A 82 -1.01 -2.04 -5.11
CA VAL A 82 0.35 -2.48 -4.88
C VAL A 82 1.24 -1.27 -4.97
N ALA A 83 1.97 -1.02 -3.90
CA ALA A 83 2.85 0.14 -3.85
C ALA A 83 4.23 -0.26 -4.30
N TYR A 84 4.82 0.53 -5.13
CA TYR A 84 6.16 0.26 -5.58
C TYR A 84 6.91 1.57 -5.71
N ARG A 85 8.21 1.49 -5.62
CA ARG A 85 9.01 2.68 -5.67
C ARG A 85 9.53 2.89 -7.07
N GLN A 86 9.35 4.05 -7.60
CA GLN A 86 9.83 4.34 -8.90
C GLN A 86 10.90 5.41 -8.79
N THR A 87 12.08 5.12 -9.28
CA THR A 87 13.13 6.10 -9.23
C THR A 87 13.03 7.00 -10.41
N LEU A 88 13.23 8.25 -10.15
CA LEU A 88 13.15 9.17 -11.23
C LEU A 88 14.47 9.48 -11.83
N LYS A 89 15.44 8.65 -11.60
CA LYS A 89 16.67 8.93 -12.08
C LYS A 89 16.72 9.13 -13.49
N ALA A 90 15.85 8.65 -14.09
CA ALA A 90 15.94 8.77 -15.45
C ALA A 90 16.06 10.12 -15.87
N GLU A 91 15.52 10.82 -15.23
CA GLU A 91 15.50 12.04 -15.63
C GLU A 91 16.70 12.52 -15.50
N ALA A 92 17.29 11.92 -14.93
CA ALA A 92 18.48 12.47 -14.76
C ALA A 92 19.21 12.35 -16.00
N ARG A 93 19.28 12.34 -16.50
CA ARG A 93 19.84 12.30 -17.31
C ARG A 93 19.95 12.75 -18.06
N ARG A 94 20.07 12.92 -18.05
CA ARG A 94 20.25 13.34 -18.65
C ARG A 94 20.50 13.55 -18.94
#